data_74b3d05449d39ecc8b1215214ba04900
#
_entry.id   74b3d05449d39ecc8b1215214ba04900
#
_cell.length_a   1.000
_cell.length_b   1.000
_cell.length_c   1.000
_cell.angle_alpha   90.00
_cell.angle_beta   90.00
_cell.angle_gamma   90.00
#
_symmetry.space_group_name_H-M   'P 1'
#
loop_
_entity.id
_entity.type
_entity.pdbx_description
1 polymer ?
#
loop_
_entity_poly.entity_id
_entity_poly.type
_entity_poly.pdbx_seq_one_letter_code
_entity_poly.pdbx_strand_id
1 'polypeptide(L)'
;MLFLHLVLLAALSGGGSADVKPEAWLSSSPILGSDQLVLACHVSGYYPKPIWVMWMRGEQEQSDTQQGDILPSVDGTWYVRAILHVAAEEAAGLSCRVRHSSLGDQDIVLYWGESDWIYKGAKAPPEPGR
;
A
#
# COMPACT_ATOMS: atom_id res chain seq x y z
N MET A 1 34.61 -24.99 -11.74
CA MET A 1 34.27 -24.41 -11.78
C MET A 1 33.99 -23.49 -11.50
N LEU A 2 34.12 -23.55 -11.54
CA LEU A 2 33.70 -22.67 -11.44
C LEU A 2 33.09 -21.90 -11.43
N PHE A 3 32.83 -22.13 -11.61
CA PHE A 3 32.13 -21.42 -11.71
C PHE A 3 31.32 -21.13 -11.44
N LEU A 4 31.34 -21.64 -11.45
CA LEU A 4 30.50 -21.32 -11.33
C LEU A 4 30.07 -20.80 -10.80
N HIS A 5 30.26 -20.98 -10.73
CA HIS A 5 29.55 -20.40 -10.38
C HIS A 5 28.99 -19.59 -10.26
N LEU A 6 29.27 -19.87 -10.56
CA LEU A 6 28.54 -19.09 -10.64
C LEU A 6 27.72 -18.63 -10.63
N VAL A 7 27.75 -19.06 -10.84
CA VAL A 7 26.70 -18.61 -11.06
C VAL A 7 25.95 -18.30 -10.70
N LEU A 8 26.19 -18.73 -10.52
CA LEU A 8 25.28 -18.44 -10.45
C LEU A 8 24.77 -17.75 -10.12
N LEU A 9 25.08 -17.84 -10.05
CA LEU A 9 24.37 -17.16 -9.94
C LEU A 9 23.67 -16.48 -9.99
N ALA A 10 23.64 -16.64 -10.18
CA ALA A 10 22.75 -16.01 -10.45
C ALA A 10 21.98 -15.64 -10.50
N ALA A 11 21.96 -16.07 -10.52
CA ALA A 11 21.00 -15.79 -10.75
C ALA A 11 20.35 -15.44 -10.59
N LEU A 12 20.62 -15.75 -10.48
CA LEU A 12 19.82 -15.45 -10.47
C LEU A 12 19.12 -14.92 -10.28
N SER A 13 19.29 -15.10 -10.14
CA SER A 13 18.51 -14.58 -10.14
C SER A 13 17.73 -14.06 -10.33
N GLY A 14 17.68 -14.18 -10.56
CA GLY A 14 16.99 -13.83 -10.92
C GLY A 14 16.27 -13.40 -10.99
N GLY A 15 16.35 -13.54 -10.95
CA GLY A 15 15.70 -13.26 -11.02
C GLY A 15 14.98 -12.77 -10.86
N GLY A 16 15.08 -13.03 -10.91
CA GLY A 16 14.31 -12.63 -11.02
C GLY A 16 13.23 -12.06 -10.87
N SER A 17 12.65 -12.54 -11.09
CA SER A 17 11.47 -12.13 -10.88
C SER A 17 11.43 -11.35 -9.78
N ALA A 18 11.84 -10.34 -9.94
CA ALA A 18 12.02 -9.53 -8.88
C ALA A 18 10.78 -8.97 -8.36
N ASP A 19 10.61 -9.01 -7.08
CA ASP A 19 9.54 -8.31 -6.43
C ASP A 19 9.73 -6.82 -6.64
N VAL A 20 8.62 -6.10 -6.79
CA VAL A 20 8.65 -4.65 -6.94
C VAL A 20 7.89 -4.03 -5.80
N LYS A 21 8.50 -3.08 -5.12
CA LYS A 21 7.93 -2.47 -3.93
C LYS A 21 6.78 -1.55 -4.29
N PRO A 22 5.71 -1.58 -3.49
CA PRO A 22 4.58 -0.70 -3.76
C PRO A 22 4.84 0.74 -3.35
N GLU A 23 4.09 1.63 -3.96
CA GLU A 23 3.95 3.00 -3.51
C GLU A 23 2.56 3.14 -2.93
N ALA A 24 2.44 3.88 -1.85
CA ALA A 24 1.15 3.99 -1.19
C ALA A 24 0.88 5.43 -0.81
N TRP A 25 -0.40 5.81 -0.85
CA TRP A 25 -0.81 7.14 -0.43
C TRP A 25 -2.25 7.10 0.04
N LEU A 26 -2.65 8.13 0.78
CA LEU A 26 -3.98 8.21 1.36
C LEU A 26 -4.77 9.33 0.73
N SER A 27 -6.10 9.15 0.69
CA SER A 27 -7.00 10.21 0.27
C SER A 27 -8.30 10.08 1.03
N SER A 28 -9.15 11.09 0.94
CA SER A 28 -10.46 11.02 1.56
C SER A 28 -11.47 11.75 0.72
N SER A 29 -12.71 11.40 0.89
CA SER A 29 -13.84 12.06 0.26
C SER A 29 -14.95 12.21 1.28
N PRO A 30 -15.56 13.38 1.37
CA PRO A 30 -16.71 13.51 2.27
C PRO A 30 -17.93 12.83 1.68
N ILE A 31 -18.81 12.38 2.53
CA ILE A 31 -20.09 11.86 2.09
C ILE A 31 -21.08 12.99 2.31
N LEU A 32 -21.68 13.44 1.22
CA LEU A 32 -22.57 14.59 1.27
C LEU A 32 -23.74 14.31 2.21
N GLY A 33 -24.07 15.31 3.01
CA GLY A 33 -25.21 15.19 3.91
C GLY A 33 -24.91 14.43 5.17
N SER A 34 -23.64 14.15 5.46
CA SER A 34 -23.31 13.42 6.67
C SER A 34 -21.99 13.92 7.22
N ASP A 35 -21.65 13.44 8.41
CA ASP A 35 -20.37 13.72 9.04
C ASP A 35 -19.31 12.71 8.67
N GLN A 36 -19.57 11.87 7.70
CA GLN A 36 -18.71 10.73 7.42
C GLN A 36 -17.74 11.01 6.29
N LEU A 37 -16.62 10.33 6.35
CA LEU A 37 -15.61 10.36 5.31
C LEU A 37 -15.41 8.96 4.77
N VAL A 38 -15.03 8.90 3.50
CA VAL A 38 -14.50 7.67 2.92
C VAL A 38 -13.00 7.84 2.86
N LEU A 39 -12.28 7.09 3.65
CA LEU A 39 -10.83 7.09 3.62
C LEU A 39 -10.36 6.03 2.63
N ALA A 40 -9.35 6.34 1.85
CA ALA A 40 -8.83 5.40 0.87
C ALA A 40 -7.33 5.30 1.02
N CYS A 41 -6.84 4.07 1.00
CA CYS A 41 -5.43 3.76 0.99
C CYS A 41 -5.13 3.14 -0.36
N HIS A 42 -4.33 3.83 -1.15
CA HIS A 42 -4.01 3.41 -2.51
C HIS A 42 -2.63 2.79 -2.52
N VAL A 43 -2.51 1.66 -3.20
CA VAL A 43 -1.24 0.94 -3.26
C VAL A 43 -1.02 0.54 -4.71
N SER A 44 0.09 0.95 -5.30
CA SER A 44 0.31 0.72 -6.72
C SER A 44 1.74 0.31 -7.01
N GLY A 45 1.92 -0.27 -8.19
CA GLY A 45 3.25 -0.52 -8.71
C GLY A 45 3.94 -1.71 -8.10
N TYR A 46 3.21 -2.62 -7.49
CA TYR A 46 3.84 -3.75 -6.80
C TYR A 46 3.75 -5.02 -7.63
N TYR A 47 4.63 -5.95 -7.34
CA TYR A 47 4.67 -7.24 -7.96
C TYR A 47 5.38 -8.20 -7.01
N PRO A 48 4.90 -9.41 -6.81
CA PRO A 48 3.75 -10.03 -7.44
C PRO A 48 2.42 -9.55 -6.85
N LYS A 49 1.34 -10.14 -7.34
CA LYS A 49 -0.01 -9.69 -7.07
C LYS A 49 -0.46 -9.79 -5.61
N PRO A 50 -0.15 -10.87 -4.87
CA PRO A 50 -0.68 -10.98 -3.52
C PRO A 50 -0.21 -9.85 -2.63
N ILE A 51 -1.12 -9.26 -1.88
CA ILE A 51 -0.82 -8.13 -1.02
C ILE A 51 -1.83 -8.10 0.12
N TRP A 52 -1.43 -7.49 1.23
CA TRP A 52 -2.31 -7.31 2.38
C TRP A 52 -2.34 -5.82 2.70
N VAL A 53 -3.54 -5.23 2.72
CA VAL A 53 -3.75 -3.81 2.99
C VAL A 53 -4.90 -3.69 3.95
N MET A 54 -4.71 -2.98 5.05
CA MET A 54 -5.71 -2.92 6.09
C MET A 54 -5.65 -1.58 6.80
N TRP A 55 -6.82 -1.02 7.09
CA TRP A 55 -6.89 0.14 7.96
C TRP A 55 -6.78 -0.33 9.40
N MET A 56 -6.02 0.42 10.19
CA MET A 56 -5.68 0.04 11.56
C MET A 56 -5.94 1.19 12.50
N ARG A 57 -6.27 0.85 13.73
CA ARG A 57 -6.24 1.82 14.83
C ARG A 57 -5.28 1.23 15.84
N GLY A 58 -4.05 1.75 15.85
CA GLY A 58 -2.98 1.10 16.59
C GLY A 58 -2.74 -0.28 16.01
N GLU A 59 -2.80 -1.29 16.82
CA GLU A 59 -2.61 -2.66 16.35
C GLU A 59 -3.92 -3.38 16.03
N GLN A 60 -5.03 -2.64 16.05
CA GLN A 60 -6.32 -3.26 15.85
C GLN A 60 -6.79 -3.08 14.43
N GLU A 61 -7.05 -4.17 13.76
CA GLU A 61 -7.55 -4.13 12.38
C GLU A 61 -8.97 -3.60 12.35
N GLN A 62 -9.25 -2.74 11.40
CA GLN A 62 -10.59 -2.23 11.23
C GLN A 62 -11.32 -3.14 10.27
N SER A 63 -12.16 -4.00 10.81
CA SER A 63 -12.77 -5.07 10.03
C SER A 63 -13.72 -4.57 8.96
N ASP A 64 -14.12 -3.30 9.04
CA ASP A 64 -14.95 -2.72 8.00
C ASP A 64 -14.16 -2.27 6.78
N THR A 65 -12.85 -2.47 6.78
CA THR A 65 -12.03 -2.16 5.62
C THR A 65 -12.51 -2.95 4.41
N GLN A 66 -12.76 -2.25 3.31
CA GLN A 66 -13.21 -2.88 2.08
C GLN A 66 -12.09 -2.79 1.06
N GLN A 67 -11.53 -3.93 0.71
CA GLN A 67 -10.48 -3.97 -0.29
C GLN A 67 -11.12 -4.15 -1.65
N GLY A 68 -10.79 -3.25 -2.56
CA GLY A 68 -11.31 -3.34 -3.91
C GLY A 68 -10.58 -4.42 -4.70
N ASP A 69 -10.92 -4.48 -5.98
CA ASP A 69 -10.29 -5.43 -6.86
C ASP A 69 -8.83 -5.05 -7.09
N ILE A 70 -8.00 -6.04 -7.25
CA ILE A 70 -6.61 -5.81 -7.62
C ILE A 70 -6.58 -5.69 -9.14
N LEU A 71 -6.13 -4.54 -9.61
CA LEU A 71 -6.19 -4.20 -11.02
C LEU A 71 -4.80 -4.17 -11.62
N PRO A 72 -4.66 -4.60 -12.88
CA PRO A 72 -3.35 -4.57 -13.52
C PRO A 72 -3.00 -3.18 -14.00
N SER A 73 -1.72 -2.87 -13.97
CA SER A 73 -1.19 -1.64 -14.54
C SER A 73 -0.53 -1.96 -15.87
N VAL A 74 -0.27 -0.91 -16.65
CA VAL A 74 0.28 -1.10 -17.99
C VAL A 74 1.69 -1.68 -17.98
N ASP A 75 2.40 -1.56 -16.87
CA ASP A 75 3.78 -2.03 -16.81
C ASP A 75 3.90 -3.42 -16.17
N GLY A 76 2.80 -4.10 -15.98
CA GLY A 76 2.84 -5.45 -15.41
C GLY A 76 2.76 -5.50 -13.90
N THR A 77 2.68 -4.36 -13.25
CA THR A 77 2.49 -4.33 -11.81
C THR A 77 1.00 -4.22 -11.49
N TRP A 78 0.68 -4.13 -10.23
CA TRP A 78 -0.70 -4.20 -9.76
C TRP A 78 -1.07 -2.97 -8.94
N TYR A 79 -2.36 -2.75 -8.80
CA TYR A 79 -2.92 -1.65 -8.03
C TYR A 79 -4.10 -2.16 -7.22
N VAL A 80 -4.23 -1.69 -5.98
CA VAL A 80 -5.38 -1.98 -5.16
C VAL A 80 -5.68 -0.76 -4.28
N ARG A 81 -6.93 -0.67 -3.84
CA ARG A 81 -7.35 0.40 -2.95
C ARG A 81 -8.15 -0.23 -1.81
N ALA A 82 -7.87 0.18 -0.59
CA ALA A 82 -8.63 -0.26 0.58
C ALA A 82 -9.33 0.95 1.15
N ILE A 83 -10.64 0.87 1.33
CA ILE A 83 -11.42 2.00 1.82
C ILE A 83 -12.06 1.69 3.15
N LEU A 84 -12.34 2.76 3.91
CA LEU A 84 -12.98 2.66 5.20
C LEU A 84 -13.88 3.87 5.39
N HIS A 85 -15.13 3.63 5.77
CA HIS A 85 -16.07 4.71 6.07
C HIS A 85 -16.02 5.01 7.55
N VAL A 86 -15.76 6.24 7.91
CA VAL A 86 -15.65 6.62 9.33
C VAL A 86 -16.28 7.97 9.54
N ALA A 87 -16.69 8.23 10.76
CA ALA A 87 -17.09 9.58 11.13
C ALA A 87 -15.85 10.47 11.09
N ALA A 88 -16.03 11.71 10.69
CA ALA A 88 -14.89 12.60 10.52
C ALA A 88 -14.07 12.71 11.79
N GLU A 89 -14.74 12.80 12.94
CA GLU A 89 -14.00 12.96 14.19
C GLU A 89 -13.29 11.68 14.62
N GLU A 90 -13.60 10.56 14.00
CA GLU A 90 -12.95 9.30 14.33
C GLU A 90 -11.80 8.97 13.39
N ALA A 91 -11.55 9.82 12.42
CA ALA A 91 -10.51 9.53 11.46
C ALA A 91 -9.11 9.67 12.08
N ALA A 92 -8.99 10.55 13.06
CA ALA A 92 -7.68 10.74 13.70
C ALA A 92 -7.28 9.43 14.38
N GLY A 93 -6.02 9.10 14.28
CA GLY A 93 -5.52 7.87 14.91
C GLY A 93 -5.60 6.66 14.02
N LEU A 94 -6.18 6.78 12.83
CA LEU A 94 -6.20 5.66 11.91
C LEU A 94 -4.93 5.64 11.07
N SER A 95 -4.56 4.45 10.66
CA SER A 95 -3.43 4.30 9.75
C SER A 95 -3.75 3.20 8.75
N CYS A 96 -3.04 3.22 7.63
CA CYS A 96 -3.13 2.14 6.66
C CYS A 96 -1.83 1.37 6.70
N ARG A 97 -1.93 0.04 6.79
CA ARG A 97 -0.75 -0.82 6.82
C ARG A 97 -0.73 -1.70 5.60
N VAL A 98 0.42 -1.77 4.95
CA VAL A 98 0.60 -2.56 3.74
C VAL A 98 1.70 -3.57 3.97
N ARG A 99 1.41 -4.82 3.66
CA ARG A 99 2.39 -5.91 3.70
C ARG A 99 2.51 -6.52 2.33
N HIS A 100 3.74 -6.75 1.92
CA HIS A 100 3.99 -7.32 0.61
C HIS A 100 5.35 -7.99 0.64
N SER A 101 5.50 -9.02 -0.18
CA SER A 101 6.75 -9.79 -0.19
C SER A 101 7.96 -8.92 -0.47
N SER A 102 7.79 -7.87 -1.27
CA SER A 102 8.90 -7.00 -1.62
C SER A 102 9.40 -6.18 -0.45
N LEU A 103 8.60 -6.06 0.60
CA LEU A 103 8.94 -5.21 1.73
C LEU A 103 9.64 -5.96 2.85
N GLY A 104 9.65 -7.28 2.77
CA GLY A 104 10.23 -8.09 3.83
C GLY A 104 9.48 -7.84 5.13
N ASP A 105 10.20 -7.47 6.18
CA ASP A 105 9.61 -7.21 7.47
C ASP A 105 9.23 -5.76 7.68
N GLN A 106 9.33 -4.94 6.65
CA GLN A 106 9.16 -3.50 6.78
C GLN A 106 7.81 -3.08 6.20
N ASP A 107 6.74 -3.26 6.96
CA ASP A 107 5.43 -2.82 6.49
C ASP A 107 5.45 -1.34 6.19
N ILE A 108 4.65 -0.92 5.23
CA ILE A 108 4.40 0.51 5.03
C ILE A 108 3.25 0.88 5.97
N VAL A 109 3.41 1.96 6.72
CA VAL A 109 2.35 2.45 7.61
C VAL A 109 2.18 3.93 7.35
N LEU A 110 0.98 4.31 6.94
CA LEU A 110 0.67 5.72 6.65
C LEU A 110 -0.41 6.18 7.61
N TYR A 111 -0.13 7.26 8.34
CA TYR A 111 -1.05 7.74 9.36
C TYR A 111 -1.96 8.82 8.79
N TRP A 112 -3.25 8.67 9.01
CA TRP A 112 -4.21 9.65 8.54
C TRP A 112 -4.01 10.96 9.29
N GLY A 113 -4.08 12.06 8.56
CA GLY A 113 -3.97 13.36 9.19
C GLY A 113 -2.55 13.85 9.37
N GLU A 114 -1.57 13.01 9.03
CA GLU A 114 -0.18 13.41 9.13
C GLU A 114 0.28 13.91 7.79
N SER A 115 0.85 15.06 7.75
CA SER A 115 1.35 15.55 6.47
C SER A 115 2.68 14.94 6.12
N ASP A 116 3.24 14.17 7.02
CA ASP A 116 4.54 13.57 6.77
C ASP A 116 4.43 12.08 6.50
N TRP A 117 3.31 11.66 5.95
CA TRP A 117 3.17 10.26 5.55
C TRP A 117 4.14 9.90 4.44
N ILE A 118 4.85 10.88 3.91
CA ILE A 118 5.83 10.62 2.89
C ILE A 118 7.11 10.03 3.47
N TYR A 119 7.32 10.11 4.75
CA TYR A 119 8.51 9.48 5.27
C TYR A 119 8.15 8.06 5.71
N LYS A 120 9.01 7.35 6.31
CA LYS A 120 8.85 5.96 6.63
C LYS A 120 8.75 5.10 5.39
N GLY A 121 9.49 5.49 4.36
CA GLY A 121 9.55 4.69 3.17
C GLY A 121 8.45 4.94 2.16
N ALA A 122 7.50 5.77 2.47
CA ALA A 122 6.44 6.07 1.54
C ALA A 122 6.83 7.25 0.68
N LYS A 123 6.26 7.35 -0.49
CA LYS A 123 6.50 8.46 -1.40
C LYS A 123 5.33 9.41 -1.37
N ALA A 124 5.58 10.65 -1.77
CA ALA A 124 4.50 11.59 -1.91
C ALA A 124 3.51 11.05 -2.93
N PRO A 125 2.22 11.32 -2.74
CA PRO A 125 1.25 10.81 -3.70
C PRO A 125 1.45 11.48 -5.03
N PRO A 126 1.15 10.79 -6.11
CA PRO A 126 1.01 11.46 -7.38
C PRO A 126 -0.09 12.47 -7.22
N GLU A 127 -0.18 13.41 -8.03
CA GLU A 127 -1.16 14.45 -7.90
C GLU A 127 -2.49 13.95 -8.36
N PRO A 128 -3.15 13.15 -7.59
CA PRO A 128 -4.38 12.58 -8.07
C PRO A 128 -5.43 13.62 -8.03
N GLY A 129 -6.33 13.58 -8.86
CA GLY A 129 -7.46 14.39 -8.74
C GLY A 129 -7.19 15.86 -8.77
N ARG A 130 -6.07 16.19 -9.24
CA ARG A 130 -5.85 17.62 -9.27
C ARG A 130 -6.20 18.15 -10.56
#